data_eeab51d79f982428bc3d98024462faa2
#
_entry.id   eeab51d79f982428bc3d98024462faa2
#
_cell.length_a   1.000
_cell.length_b   1.000
_cell.length_c   1.000
_cell.angle_alpha   90.00
_cell.angle_beta   90.00
_cell.angle_gamma   90.00
#
_symmetry.space_group_name_H-M   'P 1'
#
loop_
_entity.id
_entity.type
_entity.pdbx_description
1 polymer ?
#
loop_
_entity_poly.entity_id
_entity_poly.type
_entity_poly.pdbx_seq_one_letter_code
_entity_poly.pdbx_strand_id
1 'polypeptide(L)'
;MRSSSISRWIQIAMVSASCLLPFAAWSQGTGTASALKAVAQVEGISEFRLSNGLRVLLAPDASKPTTTVNITYLVGSRHENYGETGMAHLLEHLVFKGTKTSGNVFEELGKRGMQFNGTTFYDRTNYYETFPANPDNLKWALEMEADRMVNSLIARKDLETEFSAVRNEMESGENNPYMMLWQRMASTAFDWHNYGKSTIGARTDVENVKIENLQNFYRKYYQPDNAVLLVAGKFEAGSTLSLIQQ
;
A
#
# COMPACT_ATOMS: atom_id res chain seq x y z
N MET A 1 71.73 45.50 -34.12
CA MET A 1 72.64 44.76 -34.98
C MET A 1 72.03 43.35 -35.13
N ARG A 2 71.41 43.07 -36.25
CA ARG A 2 71.83 42.07 -37.26
C ARG A 2 72.20 40.72 -36.59
N SER A 3 71.61 39.57 -36.92
CA SER A 3 71.37 38.97 -38.24
C SER A 3 70.60 37.65 -38.04
N SER A 4 69.55 37.44 -38.78
CA SER A 4 69.34 36.54 -39.93
C SER A 4 69.46 35.04 -39.58
N SER A 5 68.36 34.36 -39.69
CA SER A 5 67.82 33.48 -40.74
C SER A 5 68.43 32.01 -40.68
N ILE A 6 67.54 31.05 -40.75
CA ILE A 6 67.34 30.21 -41.92
C ILE A 6 66.28 29.16 -41.56
N SER A 7 65.22 29.16 -42.34
CA SER A 7 64.13 28.16 -42.34
C SER A 7 64.63 26.82 -42.90
N ARG A 8 64.17 25.71 -42.28
CA ARG A 8 64.14 24.40 -42.94
C ARG A 8 62.76 23.79 -42.78
N TRP A 9 62.07 23.71 -43.88
CA TRP A 9 60.87 22.96 -44.03
C TRP A 9 61.14 21.47 -43.97
N ILE A 10 60.57 20.73 -43.02
CA ILE A 10 60.46 19.27 -43.05
C ILE A 10 58.99 18.95 -43.25
N GLN A 11 58.65 18.49 -44.44
CA GLN A 11 57.36 17.90 -44.73
C GLN A 11 57.32 16.54 -44.07
N ILE A 12 56.41 16.39 -43.11
CA ILE A 12 56.03 15.09 -42.55
C ILE A 12 54.75 14.67 -43.21
N ALA A 13 54.84 13.63 -44.05
CA ALA A 13 53.67 12.99 -44.64
C ALA A 13 52.88 12.28 -43.52
N MET A 14 51.65 12.77 -43.27
CA MET A 14 50.67 12.06 -42.43
C MET A 14 50.08 10.89 -43.25
N VAL A 15 50.41 9.71 -42.90
CA VAL A 15 49.71 8.49 -43.33
C VAL A 15 48.52 8.36 -42.41
N SER A 16 47.30 8.68 -42.90
CA SER A 16 46.05 8.45 -42.20
C SER A 16 45.65 6.96 -42.29
N ALA A 17 45.98 6.21 -41.27
CA ALA A 17 45.42 4.88 -41.08
C ALA A 17 44.00 4.94 -40.54
N SER A 18 43.02 4.78 -41.40
CA SER A 18 41.59 4.65 -41.01
C SER A 18 41.34 3.31 -40.33
N CYS A 19 41.39 3.28 -39.02
CA CYS A 19 40.90 2.13 -38.23
C CYS A 19 39.37 2.09 -38.30
N LEU A 20 38.82 1.27 -39.16
CA LEU A 20 37.44 0.84 -39.12
C LEU A 20 37.23 -0.08 -37.89
N LEU A 21 36.79 0.49 -36.79
CA LEU A 21 36.28 -0.30 -35.66
C LEU A 21 34.89 -0.83 -36.04
N PRO A 22 34.62 -2.11 -35.89
CA PRO A 22 33.27 -2.63 -36.07
C PRO A 22 32.39 -2.07 -34.96
N PHE A 23 31.36 -1.31 -35.35
CA PHE A 23 30.23 -0.97 -34.46
C PHE A 23 29.59 -2.30 -34.03
N ALA A 24 29.91 -2.77 -32.83
CA ALA A 24 29.10 -3.80 -32.17
C ALA A 24 27.71 -3.20 -31.93
N ALA A 25 26.76 -3.59 -32.75
CA ALA A 25 25.35 -3.34 -32.49
C ALA A 25 25.02 -3.99 -31.15
N TRP A 26 24.87 -3.19 -30.12
CA TRP A 26 24.23 -3.64 -28.88
C TRP A 26 22.80 -3.97 -29.26
N SER A 27 22.54 -5.26 -29.48
CA SER A 27 21.20 -5.80 -29.47
C SER A 27 20.64 -5.46 -28.09
N GLN A 28 19.73 -4.48 -28.05
CA GLN A 28 18.82 -4.32 -26.92
C GLN A 28 17.97 -5.58 -26.90
N GLY A 29 18.41 -6.55 -26.10
CA GLY A 29 17.57 -7.66 -25.76
C GLY A 29 16.29 -7.08 -25.16
N THR A 30 15.21 -7.16 -25.92
CA THR A 30 13.85 -7.06 -25.36
C THR A 30 13.74 -8.24 -24.39
N GLY A 31 14.18 -8.02 -23.15
CA GLY A 31 13.92 -8.93 -22.05
C GLY A 31 12.41 -9.06 -21.95
N THR A 32 11.86 -10.13 -22.50
CA THR A 32 10.53 -10.59 -22.14
C THR A 32 10.55 -10.74 -20.63
N ALA A 33 9.89 -9.81 -19.91
CA ALA A 33 9.72 -9.94 -18.48
C ALA A 33 9.19 -11.35 -18.22
N SER A 34 9.97 -12.17 -17.52
CA SER A 34 9.56 -13.54 -17.20
C SER A 34 8.24 -13.45 -16.50
N ALA A 35 7.20 -14.07 -17.09
CA ALA A 35 5.88 -14.06 -16.50
C ALA A 35 5.98 -14.55 -15.06
N LEU A 36 5.48 -13.75 -14.11
CA LEU A 36 5.52 -14.08 -12.69
C LEU A 36 4.79 -15.40 -12.47
N LYS A 37 5.46 -16.39 -11.90
CA LYS A 37 4.87 -17.71 -11.64
C LYS A 37 4.18 -17.70 -10.29
N ALA A 38 3.03 -18.37 -10.22
CA ALA A 38 2.37 -18.62 -8.95
C ALA A 38 3.29 -19.43 -8.02
N VAL A 39 3.39 -19.01 -6.76
CA VAL A 39 4.15 -19.73 -5.73
C VAL A 39 3.31 -20.83 -5.08
N ALA A 40 1.99 -20.69 -5.11
CA ALA A 40 1.02 -21.70 -4.68
C ALA A 40 -0.29 -21.57 -5.47
N GLN A 41 -1.03 -22.67 -5.57
CA GLN A 41 -2.39 -22.67 -6.11
C GLN A 41 -3.24 -23.69 -5.36
N VAL A 42 -4.37 -23.25 -4.80
CA VAL A 42 -5.29 -24.07 -4.02
C VAL A 42 -6.73 -23.64 -4.35
N GLU A 43 -7.56 -24.60 -4.75
CA GLU A 43 -9.01 -24.40 -4.98
C GLU A 43 -9.35 -23.21 -5.89
N GLY A 44 -8.56 -22.98 -6.94
CA GLY A 44 -8.75 -21.88 -7.88
C GLY A 44 -8.15 -20.55 -7.45
N ILE A 45 -7.58 -20.45 -6.25
CA ILE A 45 -6.85 -19.27 -5.77
C ILE A 45 -5.38 -19.44 -6.09
N SER A 46 -4.78 -18.46 -6.75
CA SER A 46 -3.36 -18.43 -7.08
C SER A 46 -2.64 -17.38 -6.23
N GLU A 47 -1.56 -17.77 -5.58
CA GLU A 47 -0.68 -16.85 -4.84
C GLU A 47 0.54 -16.49 -5.69
N PHE A 48 0.84 -15.19 -5.72
CA PHE A 48 2.06 -14.64 -6.31
C PHE A 48 2.81 -13.81 -5.28
N ARG A 49 4.10 -13.64 -5.50
CA ARG A 49 4.93 -12.76 -4.68
C ARG A 49 5.72 -11.82 -5.58
N LEU A 50 5.50 -10.52 -5.40
CA LEU A 50 6.22 -9.49 -6.14
C LEU A 50 7.64 -9.29 -5.60
N SER A 51 8.50 -8.66 -6.39
CA SER A 51 9.89 -8.38 -6.01
C SER A 51 10.03 -7.45 -4.80
N ASN A 52 9.03 -6.59 -4.56
CA ASN A 52 8.93 -5.71 -3.39
C ASN A 52 8.37 -6.41 -2.13
N GLY A 53 8.10 -7.71 -2.20
CA GLY A 53 7.60 -8.51 -1.09
C GLY A 53 6.07 -8.63 -1.01
N LEU A 54 5.31 -7.86 -1.79
CA LEU A 54 3.84 -7.91 -1.77
C LEU A 54 3.35 -9.32 -2.14
N ARG A 55 2.50 -9.87 -1.30
CA ARG A 55 1.77 -11.11 -1.59
C ARG A 55 0.47 -10.77 -2.30
N VAL A 56 0.23 -11.43 -3.43
CA VAL A 56 -0.98 -11.24 -4.24
C VAL A 56 -1.75 -12.54 -4.32
N LEU A 57 -3.02 -12.51 -3.96
CA LEU A 57 -3.95 -13.61 -4.09
C LEU A 57 -4.97 -13.28 -5.18
N LEU A 58 -5.07 -14.11 -6.19
CA LEU A 58 -6.07 -13.99 -7.26
C LEU A 58 -7.07 -15.13 -7.15
N ALA A 59 -8.34 -14.80 -6.93
CA ALA A 59 -9.47 -15.71 -6.79
C ALA A 59 -10.55 -15.42 -7.84
N PRO A 60 -10.30 -15.73 -9.14
CA PRO A 60 -11.25 -15.46 -10.21
C PRO A 60 -12.49 -16.37 -10.09
N ASP A 61 -13.68 -15.78 -10.14
CA ASP A 61 -14.97 -16.47 -10.15
C ASP A 61 -15.93 -15.81 -11.17
N ALA A 62 -16.04 -16.39 -12.34
CA ALA A 62 -16.88 -15.87 -13.43
C ALA A 62 -18.40 -15.94 -13.11
N SER A 63 -18.79 -16.69 -12.07
CA SER A 63 -20.20 -16.79 -11.65
C SER A 63 -20.70 -15.55 -10.89
N LYS A 64 -19.79 -14.72 -10.40
CA LYS A 64 -20.10 -13.51 -9.64
C LYS A 64 -20.31 -12.31 -10.57
N PRO A 65 -21.26 -11.41 -10.29
CA PRO A 65 -21.41 -10.17 -11.04
C PRO A 65 -20.43 -9.06 -10.60
N THR A 66 -19.70 -9.27 -9.49
CA THR A 66 -18.87 -8.25 -8.85
C THR A 66 -17.41 -8.66 -8.79
N THR A 67 -16.55 -7.65 -8.62
CA THR A 67 -15.13 -7.79 -8.25
C THR A 67 -14.92 -7.11 -6.90
N THR A 68 -14.10 -7.74 -6.06
CA THR A 68 -13.63 -7.17 -4.79
C THR A 68 -12.11 -7.08 -4.83
N VAL A 69 -11.60 -5.91 -4.49
CA VAL A 69 -10.19 -5.70 -4.16
C VAL A 69 -10.10 -5.54 -2.64
N ASN A 70 -9.18 -6.23 -2.00
CA ASN A 70 -8.94 -6.12 -0.56
C ASN A 70 -7.45 -6.12 -0.29
N ILE A 71 -6.95 -5.07 0.37
CA ILE A 71 -5.59 -5.03 0.88
C ILE A 71 -5.61 -5.23 2.39
N THR A 72 -4.78 -6.14 2.88
CA THR A 72 -4.60 -6.42 4.30
C THR A 72 -3.17 -6.13 4.70
N TYR A 73 -2.99 -5.16 5.59
CA TYR A 73 -1.72 -4.92 6.28
C TYR A 73 -1.63 -5.79 7.52
N LEU A 74 -0.50 -6.46 7.72
CA LEU A 74 -0.25 -7.36 8.85
C LEU A 74 0.16 -6.56 10.10
N VAL A 75 -0.66 -5.57 10.41
CA VAL A 75 -0.49 -4.66 11.53
C VAL A 75 -1.85 -4.26 12.09
N GLY A 76 -1.96 -4.23 13.40
CA GLY A 76 -3.16 -3.82 14.12
C GLY A 76 -2.80 -3.37 15.54
N SER A 77 -3.78 -3.32 16.43
CA SER A 77 -3.59 -2.76 17.78
C SER A 77 -2.56 -3.50 18.63
N ARG A 78 -2.21 -4.75 18.31
CA ARG A 78 -1.12 -5.47 18.97
C ARG A 78 0.24 -4.77 18.85
N HIS A 79 0.44 -3.99 17.79
CA HIS A 79 1.71 -3.34 17.46
C HIS A 79 1.88 -1.94 18.09
N GLU A 80 0.89 -1.50 18.86
CA GLU A 80 0.88 -0.21 19.54
C GLU A 80 1.73 -0.25 20.82
N ASN A 81 2.30 0.90 21.17
CA ASN A 81 3.06 1.06 22.42
C ASN A 81 2.14 1.44 23.59
N TYR A 82 2.69 1.44 24.79
CA TYR A 82 2.01 2.00 25.96
C TYR A 82 1.83 3.51 25.80
N GLY A 83 0.61 3.99 26.08
CA GLY A 83 0.25 5.41 25.89
C GLY A 83 -0.07 5.79 24.43
N GLU A 84 -0.16 4.80 23.54
CA GLU A 84 -0.44 4.99 22.10
C GLU A 84 -1.55 4.06 21.62
N THR A 85 -2.42 3.58 22.51
CA THR A 85 -3.50 2.66 22.14
C THR A 85 -4.55 3.37 21.28
N GLY A 86 -5.05 2.66 20.23
CA GLY A 86 -6.00 3.21 19.26
C GLY A 86 -5.35 3.83 18.03
N MET A 87 -4.01 3.87 17.92
CA MET A 87 -3.32 4.43 16.75
C MET A 87 -3.64 3.68 15.46
N ALA A 88 -3.69 2.35 15.51
CA ALA A 88 -3.99 1.55 14.32
C ALA A 88 -5.40 1.84 13.78
N HIS A 89 -6.38 2.01 14.66
CA HIS A 89 -7.74 2.36 14.31
C HIS A 89 -7.87 3.82 13.82
N LEU A 90 -7.24 4.77 14.50
CA LEU A 90 -7.18 6.16 14.02
C LEU A 90 -6.54 6.27 12.63
N LEU A 91 -5.49 5.50 12.39
CA LEU A 91 -4.84 5.48 11.09
C LEU A 91 -5.76 4.91 10.01
N GLU A 92 -6.59 3.90 10.33
CA GLU A 92 -7.62 3.40 9.42
C GLU A 92 -8.53 4.52 8.93
N HIS A 93 -9.03 5.38 9.81
CA HIS A 93 -9.84 6.54 9.45
C HIS A 93 -9.08 7.54 8.57
N LEU A 94 -7.81 7.83 8.93
CA LEU A 94 -7.02 8.87 8.27
C LEU A 94 -6.62 8.53 6.84
N VAL A 95 -6.41 7.25 6.51
CA VAL A 95 -6.04 6.86 5.14
C VAL A 95 -7.18 6.99 4.13
N PHE A 96 -8.42 7.20 4.59
CA PHE A 96 -9.53 7.57 3.72
C PHE A 96 -9.59 9.07 3.38
N LYS A 97 -8.84 9.93 4.09
CA LYS A 97 -8.93 11.40 3.92
C LYS A 97 -8.27 11.92 2.66
N GLY A 98 -7.34 11.17 2.09
CA GLY A 98 -6.72 11.48 0.82
C GLY A 98 -5.23 11.18 0.76
N THR A 99 -4.71 11.30 -0.46
CA THR A 99 -3.31 11.11 -0.78
C THR A 99 -2.74 12.40 -1.41
N LYS A 100 -1.47 12.37 -1.79
CA LYS A 100 -0.85 13.48 -2.52
C LYS A 100 -1.40 13.64 -3.94
N THR A 101 -1.92 12.57 -4.52
CA THR A 101 -2.37 12.52 -5.92
C THR A 101 -3.88 12.44 -6.03
N SER A 102 -4.54 11.86 -5.04
CA SER A 102 -6.00 11.74 -4.96
C SER A 102 -6.53 12.59 -3.81
N GLY A 103 -7.66 13.23 -4.01
CA GLY A 103 -8.40 13.91 -2.95
C GLY A 103 -9.01 12.94 -1.95
N ASN A 104 -10.17 13.28 -1.42
CA ASN A 104 -10.89 12.45 -0.46
C ASN A 104 -11.26 11.09 -1.09
N VAL A 105 -10.64 10.02 -0.61
CA VAL A 105 -10.83 8.66 -1.10
C VAL A 105 -12.28 8.20 -0.91
N PHE A 106 -12.92 8.56 0.18
CA PHE A 106 -14.33 8.27 0.43
C PHE A 106 -15.25 8.81 -0.68
N GLU A 107 -15.02 10.06 -1.09
CA GLU A 107 -15.80 10.68 -2.17
C GLU A 107 -15.58 10.00 -3.51
N GLU A 108 -14.34 9.65 -3.83
CA GLU A 108 -14.00 9.01 -5.10
C GLU A 108 -14.59 7.60 -5.20
N LEU A 109 -14.55 6.82 -4.12
CA LEU A 109 -15.19 5.51 -4.02
C LEU A 109 -16.71 5.62 -4.19
N GLY A 110 -17.33 6.60 -3.51
CA GLY A 110 -18.77 6.88 -3.62
C GLY A 110 -19.22 7.29 -5.03
N LYS A 111 -18.47 8.17 -5.71
CA LYS A 111 -18.73 8.58 -7.11
C LYS A 111 -18.70 7.40 -8.07
N ARG A 112 -17.91 6.37 -7.79
CA ARG A 112 -17.81 5.14 -8.59
C ARG A 112 -18.84 4.08 -8.22
N GLY A 113 -19.70 4.35 -7.23
CA GLY A 113 -20.69 3.41 -6.75
C GLY A 113 -20.12 2.15 -6.10
N MET A 114 -18.93 2.24 -5.55
CA MET A 114 -18.26 1.14 -4.86
C MET A 114 -18.79 1.00 -3.44
N GLN A 115 -18.99 -0.25 -3.00
CA GLN A 115 -19.17 -0.57 -1.60
C GLN A 115 -17.80 -0.79 -0.99
N PHE A 116 -17.48 -0.07 0.06
CA PHE A 116 -16.14 -0.10 0.64
C PHE A 116 -16.19 0.03 2.17
N ASN A 117 -15.14 -0.45 2.82
CA ASN A 117 -14.92 -0.24 4.24
C ASN A 117 -13.45 -0.46 4.61
N GLY A 118 -13.08 -0.05 5.83
CA GLY A 118 -11.88 -0.46 6.53
C GLY A 118 -12.24 -1.23 7.80
N THR A 119 -11.34 -2.07 8.29
CA THR A 119 -11.46 -2.69 9.60
C THR A 119 -10.10 -2.88 10.24
N THR A 120 -10.01 -2.54 11.51
CA THR A 120 -8.83 -2.78 12.34
C THR A 120 -9.12 -3.84 13.40
N PHE A 121 -8.18 -4.76 13.59
CA PHE A 121 -8.21 -5.74 14.66
C PHE A 121 -6.83 -5.85 15.32
N TYR A 122 -6.60 -6.85 16.16
CA TYR A 122 -5.32 -6.97 16.88
C TYR A 122 -4.12 -7.13 15.96
N ASP A 123 -4.24 -7.99 14.93
CA ASP A 123 -3.13 -8.43 14.08
C ASP A 123 -3.15 -7.87 12.67
N ARG A 124 -4.23 -7.22 12.26
CA ARG A 124 -4.43 -6.74 10.91
C ARG A 124 -5.22 -5.44 10.85
N THR A 125 -4.99 -4.69 9.79
CA THR A 125 -5.87 -3.62 9.29
C THR A 125 -6.10 -3.88 7.81
N ASN A 126 -7.35 -3.92 7.35
CA ASN A 126 -7.63 -4.13 5.93
C ASN A 126 -8.64 -3.12 5.40
N TYR A 127 -8.54 -2.90 4.10
CA TYR A 127 -9.42 -2.05 3.33
C TYR A 127 -9.93 -2.84 2.16
N TYR A 128 -11.19 -2.64 1.79
CA TYR A 128 -11.77 -3.32 0.65
C TYR A 128 -12.80 -2.47 -0.07
N GLU A 129 -12.89 -2.68 -1.37
CA GLU A 129 -13.93 -2.15 -2.23
C GLU A 129 -14.49 -3.25 -3.11
N THR A 130 -15.83 -3.29 -3.19
CA THR A 130 -16.60 -4.20 -4.03
C THR A 130 -17.43 -3.40 -5.03
N PHE A 131 -17.35 -3.76 -6.28
CA PHE A 131 -18.02 -3.05 -7.38
C PHE A 131 -18.50 -4.03 -8.45
N PRO A 132 -19.50 -3.65 -9.28
CA PRO A 132 -19.87 -4.40 -10.47
C PRO A 132 -18.66 -4.63 -11.36
N ALA A 133 -18.45 -5.86 -11.82
CA ALA A 133 -17.25 -6.26 -12.57
C ALA A 133 -17.02 -5.34 -13.78
N ASN A 134 -15.96 -4.55 -13.73
CA ASN A 134 -15.58 -3.56 -14.72
C ASN A 134 -14.06 -3.39 -14.71
N PRO A 135 -13.36 -3.57 -15.85
CA PRO A 135 -11.91 -3.45 -15.93
C PRO A 135 -11.37 -2.07 -15.52
N ASP A 136 -12.09 -0.98 -15.84
CA ASP A 136 -11.66 0.38 -15.50
C ASP A 136 -11.74 0.63 -13.99
N ASN A 137 -12.81 0.15 -13.35
CA ASN A 137 -12.93 0.21 -11.90
C ASN A 137 -11.89 -0.65 -11.18
N LEU A 138 -11.58 -1.84 -11.72
CA LEU A 138 -10.52 -2.70 -11.18
C LEU A 138 -9.16 -2.02 -11.27
N LYS A 139 -8.82 -1.46 -12.43
CA LYS A 139 -7.58 -0.70 -12.60
C LYS A 139 -7.51 0.46 -11.62
N TRP A 140 -8.56 1.26 -11.54
CA TRP A 140 -8.60 2.41 -10.62
C TRP A 140 -8.47 1.98 -9.16
N ALA A 141 -9.14 0.91 -8.73
CA ALA A 141 -9.05 0.41 -7.36
C ALA A 141 -7.62 -0.03 -6.99
N LEU A 142 -6.95 -0.74 -7.92
CA LEU A 142 -5.54 -1.15 -7.71
C LEU A 142 -4.59 0.05 -7.64
N GLU A 143 -4.77 1.04 -8.52
CA GLU A 143 -3.99 2.28 -8.51
C GLU A 143 -4.23 3.10 -7.23
N MET A 144 -5.48 3.19 -6.77
CA MET A 144 -5.86 3.88 -5.54
C MET A 144 -5.26 3.19 -4.31
N GLU A 145 -5.30 1.85 -4.24
CA GLU A 145 -4.69 1.12 -3.13
C GLU A 145 -3.17 1.26 -3.09
N ALA A 146 -2.51 1.25 -4.26
CA ALA A 146 -1.07 1.50 -4.35
C ALA A 146 -0.72 2.93 -3.90
N ASP A 147 -1.51 3.92 -4.31
CA ASP A 147 -1.34 5.32 -3.89
C ASP A 147 -1.58 5.50 -2.39
N ARG A 148 -2.63 4.89 -1.85
CA ARG A 148 -2.95 4.91 -0.43
C ARG A 148 -1.87 4.25 0.44
N MET A 149 -1.23 3.20 -0.05
CA MET A 149 -0.11 2.55 0.64
C MET A 149 1.10 3.48 0.82
N VAL A 150 1.37 4.35 -0.15
CA VAL A 150 2.64 5.12 -0.22
C VAL A 150 2.46 6.61 0.08
N ASN A 151 1.32 7.19 -0.31
CA ASN A 151 1.13 8.63 -0.40
C ASN A 151 0.03 9.20 0.50
N SER A 152 -0.57 8.41 1.41
CA SER A 152 -1.57 8.94 2.34
C SER A 152 -1.02 10.13 3.14
N LEU A 153 -1.81 11.19 3.25
CA LEU A 153 -1.35 12.47 3.80
C LEU A 153 -1.15 12.41 5.31
N ILE A 154 -1.97 11.66 6.04
CA ILE A 154 -2.00 11.56 7.52
C ILE A 154 -1.79 12.94 8.13
N ALA A 155 -2.77 13.84 7.93
CA ALA A 155 -2.64 15.25 8.26
C ALA A 155 -3.27 15.57 9.62
N ARG A 156 -2.68 16.52 10.35
CA ARG A 156 -3.18 16.96 11.67
C ARG A 156 -4.63 17.46 11.61
N LYS A 157 -4.99 18.22 10.58
CA LYS A 157 -6.36 18.74 10.40
C LYS A 157 -7.42 17.62 10.31
N ASP A 158 -7.05 16.49 9.68
CA ASP A 158 -7.93 15.35 9.52
C ASP A 158 -8.04 14.57 10.84
N LEU A 159 -6.95 14.45 11.59
CA LEU A 159 -6.95 13.87 12.93
C LEU A 159 -7.90 14.62 13.87
N GLU A 160 -7.86 15.94 13.87
CA GLU A 160 -8.73 16.78 14.72
C GLU A 160 -10.23 16.57 14.40
N THR A 161 -10.57 16.32 13.13
CA THR A 161 -11.95 16.01 12.73
C THR A 161 -12.38 14.59 13.11
N GLU A 162 -11.45 13.62 13.07
CA GLU A 162 -11.75 12.21 13.37
C GLU A 162 -11.93 11.94 14.87
N PHE A 163 -11.39 12.76 15.75
CA PHE A 163 -11.59 12.57 17.19
C PHE A 163 -13.06 12.46 17.60
N SER A 164 -13.94 13.24 17.01
CA SER A 164 -15.37 13.17 17.32
C SER A 164 -16.01 11.86 16.84
N ALA A 165 -15.61 11.37 15.66
CA ALA A 165 -16.10 10.10 15.12
C ALA A 165 -15.66 8.93 16.00
N VAL A 166 -14.38 8.83 16.30
CA VAL A 166 -13.83 7.76 17.15
C VAL A 166 -14.38 7.82 18.57
N ARG A 167 -14.60 9.02 19.12
CA ARG A 167 -15.26 9.16 20.44
C ARG A 167 -16.68 8.61 20.43
N ASN A 168 -17.48 8.92 19.41
CA ASN A 168 -18.83 8.38 19.27
C ASN A 168 -18.84 6.85 19.15
N GLU A 169 -17.86 6.28 18.45
CA GLU A 169 -17.68 4.83 18.36
C GLU A 169 -17.30 4.21 19.72
N MET A 170 -16.42 4.86 20.48
CA MET A 170 -16.07 4.43 21.84
C MET A 170 -17.34 4.40 22.73
N GLU A 171 -18.10 5.48 22.76
CA GLU A 171 -19.33 5.58 23.55
C GLU A 171 -20.38 4.53 23.10
N SER A 172 -20.49 4.28 21.80
CA SER A 172 -21.34 3.21 21.27
C SER A 172 -20.90 1.82 21.74
N GLY A 173 -19.59 1.57 21.75
CA GLY A 173 -18.99 0.32 22.25
C GLY A 173 -19.22 0.13 23.75
N GLU A 174 -19.07 1.19 24.55
CA GLU A 174 -19.31 1.17 25.99
C GLU A 174 -20.78 0.89 26.36
N ASN A 175 -21.72 1.29 25.49
CA ASN A 175 -23.15 0.98 25.64
C ASN A 175 -23.54 -0.43 25.17
N ASN A 176 -22.61 -1.22 24.61
CA ASN A 176 -22.84 -2.58 24.16
C ASN A 176 -22.38 -3.58 25.23
N PRO A 177 -23.31 -4.31 25.92
CA PRO A 177 -22.93 -5.24 26.98
C PRO A 177 -22.01 -6.37 26.51
N TYR A 178 -22.16 -6.84 25.27
CA TYR A 178 -21.30 -7.87 24.71
C TYR A 178 -19.86 -7.38 24.52
N MET A 179 -19.69 -6.17 24.01
CA MET A 179 -18.37 -5.55 23.84
C MET A 179 -17.69 -5.32 25.20
N MET A 180 -18.44 -4.87 26.19
CA MET A 180 -17.95 -4.68 27.55
C MET A 180 -17.52 -6.00 28.20
N LEU A 181 -18.32 -7.07 28.03
CA LEU A 181 -17.98 -8.40 28.49
C LEU A 181 -16.69 -8.92 27.81
N TRP A 182 -16.61 -8.78 26.49
CA TRP A 182 -15.42 -9.16 25.73
C TRP A 182 -14.16 -8.44 26.21
N GLN A 183 -14.22 -7.12 26.37
CA GLN A 183 -13.07 -6.33 26.87
C GLN A 183 -12.63 -6.77 28.25
N ARG A 184 -13.58 -7.04 29.18
CA ARG A 184 -13.27 -7.52 30.53
C ARG A 184 -12.61 -8.90 30.50
N MET A 185 -13.15 -9.80 29.69
CA MET A 185 -12.58 -11.14 29.51
C MET A 185 -11.16 -11.05 28.92
N ALA A 186 -10.98 -10.29 27.84
CA ALA A 186 -9.68 -10.15 27.19
C ALA A 186 -8.64 -9.50 28.11
N SER A 187 -8.99 -8.42 28.83
CA SER A 187 -8.10 -7.77 29.77
C SER A 187 -7.68 -8.66 30.95
N THR A 188 -8.53 -9.58 31.36
CA THR A 188 -8.20 -10.56 32.39
C THR A 188 -7.34 -11.71 31.85
N ALA A 189 -7.63 -12.18 30.64
CA ALA A 189 -6.94 -13.32 30.04
C ALA A 189 -5.50 -12.96 29.57
N PHE A 190 -5.29 -11.73 29.11
CA PHE A 190 -4.04 -11.31 28.48
C PHE A 190 -3.24 -10.29 29.33
N ASP A 191 -3.72 -9.93 30.51
CA ASP A 191 -3.06 -9.07 31.48
C ASP A 191 -2.27 -7.86 30.86
N TRP A 192 -0.95 -7.99 30.69
CA TRP A 192 -0.07 -6.94 30.12
C TRP A 192 0.02 -6.95 28.60
N HIS A 193 -0.37 -8.03 27.93
CA HIS A 193 -0.26 -8.14 26.47
C HIS A 193 -1.32 -7.26 25.78
N ASN A 194 -0.99 -6.73 24.59
CA ASN A 194 -1.89 -5.84 23.84
C ASN A 194 -3.21 -6.50 23.40
N TYR A 195 -3.31 -7.83 23.42
CA TYR A 195 -4.60 -8.53 23.22
C TYR A 195 -5.61 -8.27 24.34
N GLY A 196 -5.15 -7.84 25.51
CA GLY A 196 -6.00 -7.42 26.62
C GLY A 196 -6.50 -5.96 26.51
N LYS A 197 -6.06 -5.21 25.49
CA LYS A 197 -6.45 -3.83 25.29
C LYS A 197 -7.52 -3.72 24.20
N SER A 198 -8.34 -2.68 24.26
CA SER A 198 -9.32 -2.41 23.21
C SER A 198 -8.65 -1.93 21.93
N THR A 199 -9.09 -2.43 20.78
CA THR A 199 -8.59 -1.99 19.47
C THR A 199 -8.89 -0.51 19.19
N ILE A 200 -10.00 0.01 19.72
CA ILE A 200 -10.33 1.43 19.61
C ILE A 200 -9.42 2.31 20.50
N GLY A 201 -8.71 1.70 21.44
CA GLY A 201 -7.78 2.36 22.35
C GLY A 201 -8.41 2.90 23.62
N ALA A 202 -7.56 3.45 24.49
CA ALA A 202 -7.98 4.21 25.65
C ALA A 202 -8.27 5.65 25.22
N ARG A 203 -9.32 6.26 25.80
CA ARG A 203 -9.73 7.63 25.47
C ARG A 203 -8.59 8.64 25.64
N THR A 204 -7.85 8.53 26.72
CA THR A 204 -6.70 9.40 26.99
C THR A 204 -5.60 9.28 25.94
N ASP A 205 -5.34 8.08 25.44
CA ASP A 205 -4.32 7.84 24.42
C ASP A 205 -4.76 8.42 23.07
N VAL A 206 -6.02 8.16 22.67
CA VAL A 206 -6.60 8.68 21.43
C VAL A 206 -6.64 10.20 21.41
N GLU A 207 -7.06 10.84 22.51
CA GLU A 207 -7.16 12.31 22.61
C GLU A 207 -5.80 13.02 22.64
N ASN A 208 -4.72 12.31 23.03
CA ASN A 208 -3.38 12.87 23.15
C ASN A 208 -2.38 12.34 22.09
N VAL A 209 -2.84 11.54 21.12
CA VAL A 209 -1.97 10.99 20.10
C VAL A 209 -1.30 12.10 19.28
N LYS A 210 0.01 11.96 19.07
CA LYS A 210 0.78 12.90 18.24
C LYS A 210 0.70 12.48 16.78
N ILE A 211 0.47 13.44 15.89
CA ILE A 211 0.40 13.17 14.45
C ILE A 211 1.69 12.53 13.94
N GLU A 212 2.84 12.89 14.49
CA GLU A 212 4.13 12.34 14.13
C GLU A 212 4.23 10.83 14.44
N ASN A 213 3.57 10.37 15.51
CA ASN A 213 3.53 8.94 15.87
C ASN A 213 2.66 8.16 14.86
N LEU A 214 1.50 8.70 14.46
CA LEU A 214 0.66 8.12 13.41
C LEU A 214 1.38 8.05 12.07
N GLN A 215 2.08 9.13 11.67
CA GLN A 215 2.89 9.15 10.46
C GLN A 215 4.04 8.14 10.50
N ASN A 216 4.69 7.96 11.66
CA ASN A 216 5.73 6.96 11.85
C ASN A 216 5.17 5.54 11.80
N PHE A 217 4.01 5.30 12.42
CA PHE A 217 3.31 4.03 12.37
C PHE A 217 2.93 3.66 10.94
N TYR A 218 2.35 4.60 10.18
CA TYR A 218 2.06 4.44 8.77
C TYR A 218 3.31 4.09 7.96
N ARG A 219 4.37 4.89 8.03
CA ARG A 219 5.62 4.64 7.28
C ARG A 219 6.28 3.32 7.65
N LYS A 220 6.13 2.86 8.89
CA LYS A 220 6.74 1.61 9.35
C LYS A 220 6.01 0.37 8.86
N TYR A 221 4.69 0.39 8.87
CA TYR A 221 3.89 -0.82 8.73
C TYR A 221 3.10 -0.92 7.42
N TYR A 222 2.79 0.20 6.76
CA TYR A 222 2.08 0.20 5.48
C TYR A 222 3.10 0.05 4.34
N GLN A 223 3.61 -1.16 4.22
CA GLN A 223 4.66 -1.52 3.27
C GLN A 223 4.25 -2.76 2.47
N PRO A 224 4.72 -2.89 1.21
CA PRO A 224 4.37 -4.03 0.37
C PRO A 224 4.71 -5.39 0.99
N ASP A 225 5.87 -5.51 1.64
CA ASP A 225 6.35 -6.74 2.27
C ASP A 225 5.58 -7.10 3.55
N ASN A 226 4.79 -6.16 4.07
CA ASN A 226 3.89 -6.33 5.21
C ASN A 226 2.40 -6.37 4.81
N ALA A 227 2.11 -6.62 3.52
CA ALA A 227 0.75 -6.58 2.99
C ALA A 227 0.39 -7.82 2.15
N VAL A 228 -0.91 -8.09 2.09
CA VAL A 228 -1.52 -9.09 1.22
C VAL A 228 -2.63 -8.43 0.42
N LEU A 229 -2.51 -8.42 -0.90
CA LEU A 229 -3.54 -7.96 -1.83
C LEU A 229 -4.34 -9.15 -2.32
N LEU A 230 -5.65 -9.12 -2.12
CA LEU A 230 -6.59 -10.11 -2.66
C LEU A 230 -7.47 -9.43 -3.73
N VAL A 231 -7.57 -10.06 -4.89
CA VAL A 231 -8.60 -9.74 -5.88
C VAL A 231 -9.49 -10.97 -6.05
N ALA A 232 -10.80 -10.79 -5.82
CA ALA A 232 -11.77 -11.88 -5.87
C ALA A 232 -12.99 -11.52 -6.71
N GLY A 233 -13.61 -12.52 -7.37
CA GLY A 233 -14.81 -12.35 -8.17
C GLY A 233 -14.54 -12.36 -9.67
N LYS A 234 -15.29 -11.57 -10.45
CA LYS A 234 -15.24 -11.62 -11.91
C LYS A 234 -14.17 -10.68 -12.47
N PHE A 235 -13.06 -11.23 -12.90
CA PHE A 235 -11.97 -10.52 -13.57
C PHE A 235 -11.13 -11.50 -14.40
N GLU A 236 -10.22 -10.98 -15.23
CA GLU A 236 -9.25 -11.77 -16.00
C GLU A 236 -7.90 -11.76 -15.24
N ALA A 237 -7.42 -12.95 -14.86
CA ALA A 237 -6.28 -13.08 -13.95
C ALA A 237 -4.95 -12.58 -14.53
N GLY A 238 -4.69 -12.84 -15.82
CA GLY A 238 -3.42 -12.47 -16.45
C GLY A 238 -3.25 -10.97 -16.60
N SER A 239 -4.27 -10.27 -17.10
CA SER A 239 -4.27 -8.81 -17.23
C SER A 239 -4.26 -8.13 -15.86
N THR A 240 -4.99 -8.68 -14.89
CA THR A 240 -4.99 -8.15 -13.50
C THR A 240 -3.61 -8.29 -12.87
N LEU A 241 -2.95 -9.43 -13.00
CA LEU A 241 -1.58 -9.60 -12.51
C LEU A 241 -0.60 -8.62 -13.16
N SER A 242 -0.77 -8.38 -14.46
CA SER A 242 0.06 -7.41 -15.20
C SER A 242 -0.16 -5.97 -14.73
N LEU A 243 -1.39 -5.59 -14.36
CA LEU A 243 -1.69 -4.29 -13.74
C LEU A 243 -1.05 -4.15 -12.35
N ILE A 244 -1.11 -5.20 -11.53
CA ILE A 244 -0.53 -5.20 -10.18
C ILE A 244 1.01 -5.09 -10.22
N GLN A 245 1.65 -5.55 -11.28
CA GLN A 245 3.10 -5.48 -11.45
C GLN A 245 3.61 -4.09 -11.92
N GLN A 246 2.76 -3.21 -12.42
CA GLN A 246 3.09 -1.85 -12.85
C GLN A 246 3.23 -0.89 -11.68
#